data_bf85ec6845517109931bce7fb4cd9524
#
_entry.id   bf85ec6845517109931bce7fb4cd9524
#
_cell.length_a   1.000
_cell.length_b   1.000
_cell.length_c   1.000
_cell.angle_alpha   90.00
_cell.angle_beta   90.00
_cell.angle_gamma   90.00
#
_symmetry.space_group_name_H-M   'P 1'
#
loop_
_entity.id
_entity.type
_entity.pdbx_description
1 polymer ?
#
loop_
_entity_poly.entity_id
_entity_poly.type
_entity_poly.pdbx_seq_one_letter_code
_entity_poly.pdbx_strand_id
1 'polypeptide(L)'
;MELRLQKLTAYGINEIESEINKLAELIIEYNKIINSKKELNKLIINELENIKDKFSVPRRTKIIDAVLNYNIEETIQKESVVISITNQGYIKRSPLSALKAQKRGGKGKSGISTREEDFVVQIFTANTHTPVLFFSTQGLVYKIKAHKIPEGTAASKGKSIFNNLPLKNHHSISSIMPLPEDESEWKKLMIVFATSKAVSYTHLTLPTKRIV
;
A
#
# COMPACT_ATOMS: atom_id res chain seq x y z
N MET A 1 3.18 51.26 -56.94
CA MET A 1 2.54 50.02 -57.42
C MET A 1 2.53 50.04 -58.95
N GLU A 2 3.49 49.38 -59.57
CA GLU A 2 3.53 49.31 -61.05
C GLU A 2 2.59 48.22 -61.54
N LEU A 3 1.41 48.58 -61.95
CA LEU A 3 0.49 47.70 -62.69
C LEU A 3 0.99 47.52 -64.12
N ARG A 4 1.45 46.33 -64.51
CA ARG A 4 1.82 46.01 -65.90
C ARG A 4 0.62 46.20 -66.77
N LEU A 5 0.82 46.83 -67.96
CA LEU A 5 -0.21 47.16 -68.98
C LEU A 5 -1.12 45.94 -69.32
N GLN A 6 -0.62 44.72 -69.19
CA GLN A 6 -1.39 43.49 -69.40
C GLN A 6 -2.57 43.30 -68.41
N LYS A 7 -2.51 43.92 -67.26
CA LYS A 7 -3.61 43.83 -66.24
C LYS A 7 -4.74 44.85 -66.47
N LEU A 8 -4.60 45.74 -67.49
CA LEU A 8 -5.62 46.70 -67.89
C LEU A 8 -6.54 46.19 -69.03
N THR A 9 -6.39 44.95 -69.49
CA THR A 9 -7.31 44.29 -70.42
C THR A 9 -8.55 43.83 -69.66
N ALA A 10 -9.70 43.68 -70.32
CA ALA A 10 -10.97 43.24 -69.76
C ALA A 10 -10.82 41.93 -68.98
N TYR A 11 -9.92 41.02 -69.35
CA TYR A 11 -9.58 39.81 -68.67
C TYR A 11 -8.88 40.08 -67.28
N GLY A 12 -7.95 41.03 -67.24
CA GLY A 12 -7.27 41.43 -65.99
C GLY A 12 -8.19 42.15 -65.03
N ILE A 13 -9.21 42.89 -65.51
CA ILE A 13 -10.21 43.55 -64.69
C ILE A 13 -11.09 42.50 -63.96
N ASN A 14 -11.58 41.51 -64.69
CA ASN A 14 -12.38 40.41 -64.13
C ASN A 14 -11.61 39.60 -63.13
N GLU A 15 -10.31 39.38 -63.33
CA GLU A 15 -9.45 38.68 -62.36
C GLU A 15 -9.30 39.50 -61.08
N ILE A 16 -9.08 40.81 -61.21
CA ILE A 16 -8.98 41.70 -60.02
C ILE A 16 -10.32 41.82 -59.31
N GLU A 17 -11.45 41.91 -60.02
CA GLU A 17 -12.78 41.94 -59.42
C GLU A 17 -13.07 40.62 -58.62
N SER A 18 -12.67 39.46 -59.20
CA SER A 18 -12.82 38.19 -58.52
C SER A 18 -11.96 38.12 -57.25
N GLU A 19 -10.76 38.67 -57.24
CA GLU A 19 -9.85 38.76 -56.13
C GLU A 19 -10.39 39.69 -55.02
N ILE A 20 -10.93 40.86 -55.44
CA ILE A 20 -11.59 41.81 -54.53
C ILE A 20 -12.78 41.13 -53.79
N ASN A 21 -13.62 40.43 -54.54
CA ASN A 21 -14.77 39.77 -53.99
C ASN A 21 -14.35 38.68 -53.01
N LYS A 22 -13.33 37.87 -53.29
CA LYS A 22 -12.78 36.86 -52.38
C LYS A 22 -12.23 37.48 -51.08
N LEU A 23 -11.49 38.60 -51.25
CA LEU A 23 -10.96 39.31 -50.08
C LEU A 23 -12.06 39.95 -49.23
N ALA A 24 -13.11 40.47 -49.85
CA ALA A 24 -14.28 41.01 -49.14
C ALA A 24 -15.00 39.92 -48.33
N GLU A 25 -15.19 38.73 -48.89
CA GLU A 25 -15.77 37.58 -48.18
C GLU A 25 -14.90 37.16 -46.97
N LEU A 26 -13.59 37.05 -47.15
CA LEU A 26 -12.66 36.73 -46.08
C LEU A 26 -12.68 37.79 -44.96
N ILE A 27 -12.77 39.07 -45.28
CA ILE A 27 -12.86 40.14 -44.29
C ILE A 27 -14.14 40.01 -43.48
N ILE A 28 -15.26 39.68 -44.14
CA ILE A 28 -16.55 39.47 -43.46
C ILE A 28 -16.46 38.26 -42.50
N GLU A 29 -15.83 37.18 -42.97
CA GLU A 29 -15.63 35.95 -42.16
C GLU A 29 -14.74 36.23 -40.93
N TYR A 30 -13.61 36.89 -41.12
CA TYR A 30 -12.72 37.23 -40.00
C TYR A 30 -13.39 38.19 -39.02
N ASN A 31 -14.16 39.16 -39.50
CA ASN A 31 -14.90 40.05 -38.60
C ASN A 31 -15.97 39.29 -37.80
N LYS A 32 -16.63 38.27 -38.34
CA LYS A 32 -17.55 37.40 -37.61
C LYS A 32 -16.83 36.64 -36.49
N ILE A 33 -15.64 36.10 -36.77
CA ILE A 33 -14.82 35.36 -35.82
C ILE A 33 -14.36 36.29 -34.67
N ILE A 34 -13.89 37.48 -35.00
CA ILE A 34 -13.37 38.46 -34.02
C ILE A 34 -14.50 38.97 -33.09
N ASN A 35 -15.67 39.24 -33.66
CA ASN A 35 -16.78 39.84 -32.93
C ASN A 35 -17.63 38.79 -32.17
N SER A 36 -17.46 37.50 -32.45
CA SER A 36 -18.24 36.44 -31.83
C SER A 36 -17.36 35.39 -31.16
N LYS A 37 -17.33 35.42 -29.82
CA LYS A 37 -16.64 34.40 -29.03
C LYS A 37 -17.11 32.97 -29.32
N LYS A 38 -18.35 32.80 -29.75
CA LYS A 38 -18.94 31.51 -30.13
C LYS A 38 -18.34 30.96 -31.42
N GLU A 39 -18.15 31.82 -32.41
CA GLU A 39 -17.55 31.41 -33.69
C GLU A 39 -16.03 31.17 -33.52
N LEU A 40 -15.36 31.98 -32.73
CA LEU A 40 -13.96 31.75 -32.35
C LEU A 40 -13.77 30.37 -31.70
N ASN A 41 -14.64 30.01 -30.72
CA ASN A 41 -14.58 28.71 -30.06
C ASN A 41 -14.81 27.56 -31.07
N LYS A 42 -15.72 27.69 -32.00
CA LYS A 42 -15.93 26.69 -33.06
C LYS A 42 -14.68 26.49 -33.93
N LEU A 43 -14.05 27.59 -34.32
CA LEU A 43 -12.80 27.52 -35.10
C LEU A 43 -11.73 26.75 -34.33
N ILE A 44 -11.51 27.10 -33.06
CA ILE A 44 -10.53 26.42 -32.18
C ILE A 44 -10.84 24.93 -32.08
N ILE A 45 -12.12 24.56 -31.89
CA ILE A 45 -12.52 23.16 -31.81
C ILE A 45 -12.18 22.42 -33.10
N ASN A 46 -12.52 22.98 -34.24
CA ASN A 46 -12.24 22.37 -35.54
C ASN A 46 -10.72 22.19 -35.78
N GLU A 47 -9.92 23.18 -35.42
CA GLU A 47 -8.46 23.08 -35.53
C GLU A 47 -7.90 22.00 -34.62
N LEU A 48 -8.38 21.91 -33.36
CA LEU A 48 -7.98 20.88 -32.42
C LEU A 48 -8.41 19.47 -32.88
N GLU A 49 -9.59 19.33 -33.47
CA GLU A 49 -10.03 18.06 -34.05
C GLU A 49 -9.15 17.63 -35.21
N ASN A 50 -8.80 18.55 -36.10
CA ASN A 50 -7.88 18.28 -37.21
C ASN A 50 -6.47 17.86 -36.70
N ILE A 51 -5.98 18.50 -35.65
CA ILE A 51 -4.70 18.11 -35.03
C ILE A 51 -4.82 16.73 -34.38
N LYS A 52 -5.92 16.49 -33.69
CA LYS A 52 -6.19 15.18 -33.09
C LYS A 52 -6.17 14.06 -34.13
N ASP A 53 -6.87 14.25 -35.26
CA ASP A 53 -6.97 13.23 -36.32
C ASP A 53 -5.60 12.96 -36.98
N LYS A 54 -4.77 13.99 -37.12
CA LYS A 54 -3.42 13.84 -37.71
C LYS A 54 -2.40 13.21 -36.75
N PHE A 55 -2.48 13.50 -35.44
CA PHE A 55 -1.44 13.18 -34.47
C PHE A 55 -1.89 12.29 -33.35
N SER A 56 -3.18 11.89 -33.26
CA SER A 56 -3.63 11.02 -32.19
C SER A 56 -2.98 9.65 -32.30
N VAL A 57 -2.35 9.25 -31.20
CA VAL A 57 -1.79 7.91 -31.02
C VAL A 57 -2.71 7.13 -30.07
N PRO A 58 -3.07 5.89 -30.41
CA PRO A 58 -3.89 5.09 -29.49
C PRO A 58 -3.19 4.90 -28.16
N ARG A 59 -3.97 4.92 -27.09
CA ARG A 59 -3.45 4.77 -25.74
C ARG A 59 -2.73 3.42 -25.58
N ARG A 60 -1.47 3.44 -25.15
CA ARG A 60 -0.65 2.24 -24.93
C ARG A 60 -0.99 1.52 -23.61
N THR A 61 -1.54 2.25 -22.64
CA THR A 61 -1.93 1.69 -21.34
C THR A 61 -3.41 1.32 -21.32
N LYS A 62 -3.75 0.21 -20.71
CA LYS A 62 -5.15 -0.18 -20.45
C LYS A 62 -5.65 0.56 -19.21
N ILE A 63 -6.88 1.05 -19.26
CA ILE A 63 -7.59 1.47 -18.05
C ILE A 63 -8.18 0.20 -17.45
N ILE A 64 -7.78 -0.13 -16.25
CA ILE A 64 -8.30 -1.25 -15.48
C ILE A 64 -9.03 -0.64 -14.29
N ASP A 65 -10.25 -1.10 -14.02
CA ASP A 65 -10.93 -0.72 -12.79
C ASP A 65 -10.06 -1.12 -11.61
N ALA A 66 -9.89 -0.21 -10.66
CA ALA A 66 -9.09 -0.49 -9.47
C ALA A 66 -9.77 -1.63 -8.72
N VAL A 67 -9.19 -2.82 -8.78
CA VAL A 67 -9.55 -3.93 -7.90
C VAL A 67 -9.00 -3.54 -6.53
N LEU A 68 -9.85 -2.93 -5.70
CA LEU A 68 -9.52 -2.50 -4.33
C LEU A 68 -9.19 -3.66 -3.38
N ASN A 69 -9.18 -4.89 -3.87
CA ASN A 69 -8.79 -6.08 -3.12
C ASN A 69 -7.29 -6.36 -3.21
N TYR A 70 -6.46 -5.36 -2.98
CA TYR A 70 -5.07 -5.64 -2.63
C TYR A 70 -5.07 -6.25 -1.23
N ASN A 71 -4.74 -7.53 -1.18
CA ASN A 71 -4.43 -8.16 0.09
C ASN A 71 -3.17 -7.46 0.63
N ILE A 72 -3.35 -6.56 1.60
CA ILE A 72 -2.23 -5.77 2.19
C ILE A 72 -1.11 -6.70 2.61
N GLU A 73 -1.43 -7.95 2.93
CA GLU A 73 -0.47 -8.97 3.32
C GLU A 73 0.52 -9.34 2.19
N GLU A 74 0.12 -9.26 0.92
CA GLU A 74 0.98 -9.57 -0.24
C GLU A 74 2.05 -8.50 -0.48
N THR A 75 1.83 -7.28 0.00
CA THR A 75 2.80 -6.18 -0.10
C THR A 75 3.88 -6.23 0.98
N ILE A 76 3.69 -7.03 2.03
CA ILE A 76 4.62 -7.14 3.15
C ILE A 76 5.73 -8.13 2.76
N GLN A 77 6.97 -7.69 2.79
CA GLN A 77 8.12 -8.55 2.51
C GLN A 77 8.27 -9.63 3.57
N LYS A 78 8.63 -10.84 3.13
CA LYS A 78 8.97 -11.94 4.03
C LYS A 78 10.37 -11.71 4.61
N GLU A 79 10.42 -11.38 5.89
CA GLU A 79 11.65 -11.17 6.64
C GLU A 79 11.65 -11.98 7.92
N SER A 80 12.84 -12.45 8.30
CA SER A 80 13.01 -13.08 9.61
C SER A 80 13.07 -12.01 10.69
N VAL A 81 12.22 -12.16 11.69
CA VAL A 81 12.09 -11.24 12.82
C VAL A 81 12.26 -11.97 14.13
N VAL A 82 12.76 -11.25 15.11
CA VAL A 82 12.83 -11.70 16.51
C VAL A 82 11.73 -11.01 17.28
N ILE A 83 10.89 -11.79 17.93
CA ILE A 83 9.81 -11.32 18.80
C ILE A 83 10.26 -11.47 20.24
N SER A 84 10.19 -10.39 20.99
CA SER A 84 10.55 -10.34 22.41
C SER A 84 9.37 -9.89 23.23
N ILE A 85 9.14 -10.57 24.35
CA ILE A 85 7.99 -10.36 25.22
C ILE A 85 8.48 -10.25 26.64
N THR A 86 7.97 -9.25 27.37
CA THR A 86 8.31 -9.03 28.77
C THR A 86 7.20 -9.50 29.72
N ASN A 87 7.53 -9.67 31.00
CA ASN A 87 6.61 -10.08 32.04
C ASN A 87 5.44 -9.09 32.22
N GLN A 88 5.69 -7.80 32.05
CA GLN A 88 4.64 -6.76 32.11
C GLN A 88 3.78 -6.66 30.85
N GLY A 89 3.96 -7.58 29.88
CA GLY A 89 3.16 -7.63 28.65
C GLY A 89 3.58 -6.63 27.58
N TYR A 90 4.83 -6.20 27.57
CA TYR A 90 5.38 -5.45 26.44
C TYR A 90 5.87 -6.41 25.39
N ILE A 91 5.52 -6.13 24.14
CA ILE A 91 5.90 -6.93 22.96
C ILE A 91 6.52 -6.05 21.89
N LYS A 92 7.51 -6.60 21.21
CA LYS A 92 8.07 -6.00 20.00
C LYS A 92 8.56 -7.06 19.02
N ARG A 93 8.63 -6.69 17.76
CA ARG A 93 9.40 -7.40 16.75
C ARG A 93 10.60 -6.57 16.34
N SER A 94 11.72 -7.22 16.09
CA SER A 94 12.93 -6.59 15.54
C SER A 94 13.41 -7.41 14.36
N PRO A 95 13.86 -6.80 13.25
CA PRO A 95 14.44 -7.53 12.13
C PRO A 95 15.66 -8.32 12.63
N LEU A 96 15.80 -9.57 12.19
CA LEU A 96 16.96 -10.39 12.56
C LEU A 96 18.27 -9.76 12.08
N SER A 97 18.24 -9.04 10.97
CA SER A 97 19.38 -8.29 10.41
C SER A 97 19.91 -7.19 11.35
N ALA A 98 19.08 -6.66 12.24
CA ALA A 98 19.48 -5.67 13.24
C ALA A 98 20.28 -6.29 14.40
N LEU A 99 20.19 -7.61 14.57
CA LEU A 99 20.91 -8.37 15.59
C LEU A 99 22.20 -8.91 14.97
N LYS A 100 23.32 -8.23 15.22
CA LYS A 100 24.63 -8.69 14.75
C LYS A 100 25.22 -9.73 15.70
N ALA A 101 25.73 -10.83 15.14
CA ALA A 101 26.51 -11.80 15.92
C ALA A 101 27.74 -11.12 16.52
N GLN A 102 27.96 -11.32 17.81
CA GLN A 102 29.09 -10.76 18.54
C GLN A 102 30.28 -11.72 18.46
N LYS A 103 31.46 -11.19 18.08
CA LYS A 103 32.72 -11.91 18.16
C LYS A 103 33.32 -11.79 19.57
N ARG A 104 34.26 -12.71 19.93
CA ARG A 104 34.95 -12.66 21.22
C ARG A 104 35.60 -11.28 21.44
N GLY A 105 35.39 -10.72 22.66
CA GLY A 105 35.99 -9.43 23.08
C GLY A 105 35.15 -8.17 22.78
N GLY A 106 33.95 -8.30 22.16
CA GLY A 106 33.06 -7.16 21.94
C GLY A 106 32.14 -6.86 23.15
N LYS A 107 31.74 -5.59 23.33
CA LYS A 107 30.66 -5.23 24.27
C LYS A 107 29.35 -5.78 23.78
N GLY A 108 28.61 -6.54 24.60
CA GLY A 108 27.27 -7.02 24.31
C GLY A 108 26.31 -5.85 23.99
N LYS A 109 25.33 -6.11 23.15
CA LYS A 109 24.24 -5.16 22.90
C LYS A 109 23.01 -5.62 23.67
N SER A 110 22.34 -4.69 24.38
CA SER A 110 21.05 -4.97 24.97
C SER A 110 20.03 -5.25 23.87
N GLY A 111 19.37 -6.38 23.95
CA GLY A 111 18.32 -6.78 23.00
C GLY A 111 16.96 -6.12 23.28
N ILE A 112 16.76 -5.60 24.48
CA ILE A 112 15.55 -4.93 24.93
C ILE A 112 15.88 -4.01 26.11
N SER A 113 15.23 -2.86 26.17
CA SER A 113 15.26 -2.00 27.37
C SER A 113 14.02 -2.30 28.18
N THR A 114 14.21 -2.78 29.41
CA THR A 114 13.13 -3.06 30.37
C THR A 114 13.07 -1.97 31.45
N ARG A 115 11.95 -1.86 32.17
CA ARG A 115 11.86 -1.06 33.41
C ARG A 115 12.55 -1.82 34.52
N GLU A 116 12.81 -1.16 35.64
CA GLU A 116 13.56 -1.71 36.77
C GLU A 116 13.00 -3.06 37.31
N GLU A 117 11.70 -3.30 37.18
CA GLU A 117 11.04 -4.54 37.66
C GLU A 117 10.52 -5.43 36.53
N ASP A 118 10.90 -5.17 35.28
CA ASP A 118 10.44 -5.95 34.12
C ASP A 118 11.57 -6.79 33.53
N PHE A 119 11.28 -8.00 33.13
CA PHE A 119 12.24 -8.92 32.52
C PHE A 119 11.64 -9.61 31.29
N VAL A 120 12.50 -10.10 30.42
CA VAL A 120 12.09 -10.82 29.23
C VAL A 120 11.68 -12.24 29.61
N VAL A 121 10.43 -12.59 29.29
CA VAL A 121 9.87 -13.92 29.55
C VAL A 121 10.09 -14.83 28.36
N GLN A 122 9.94 -14.31 27.15
CA GLN A 122 10.00 -15.14 25.96
C GLN A 122 10.65 -14.39 24.78
N ILE A 123 11.53 -15.09 24.09
CA ILE A 123 12.11 -14.64 22.81
C ILE A 123 12.03 -15.80 21.82
N PHE A 124 11.57 -15.53 20.62
CA PHE A 124 11.58 -16.52 19.54
C PHE A 124 11.73 -15.83 18.19
N THR A 125 12.17 -16.60 17.19
CA THR A 125 12.28 -16.15 15.80
C THR A 125 11.04 -16.57 15.03
N ALA A 126 10.59 -15.70 14.13
CA ALA A 126 9.47 -15.96 13.25
C ALA A 126 9.69 -15.19 11.93
N ASN A 127 8.88 -15.49 10.91
CA ASN A 127 8.80 -14.65 9.73
C ASN A 127 7.66 -13.62 9.89
N THR A 128 7.70 -12.55 9.11
CA THR A 128 6.65 -11.50 9.13
C THR A 128 5.24 -12.07 8.91
N HIS A 129 5.11 -13.17 8.17
CA HIS A 129 3.82 -13.82 7.86
C HIS A 129 3.42 -14.92 8.85
N THR A 130 4.33 -15.33 9.75
CA THR A 130 4.07 -16.37 10.73
C THR A 130 2.89 -15.98 11.63
N PRO A 131 1.85 -16.82 11.74
CA PRO A 131 0.77 -16.62 12.70
C PRO A 131 1.27 -16.95 14.10
N VAL A 132 0.92 -16.09 15.07
CA VAL A 132 1.29 -16.23 16.48
C VAL A 132 0.01 -16.31 17.29
N LEU A 133 -0.09 -17.33 18.14
CA LEU A 133 -1.17 -17.52 19.09
C LEU A 133 -0.82 -16.92 20.44
N PHE A 134 -1.79 -16.24 21.01
CA PHE A 134 -1.72 -15.64 22.35
C PHE A 134 -2.79 -16.27 23.21
N PHE A 135 -2.39 -16.98 24.23
CA PHE A 135 -3.28 -17.65 25.19
C PHE A 135 -3.53 -16.75 26.38
N SER A 136 -4.78 -16.39 26.61
CA SER A 136 -5.19 -15.61 27.79
C SER A 136 -5.37 -16.51 29.01
N THR A 137 -5.17 -15.95 30.21
CA THR A 137 -5.46 -16.62 31.47
C THR A 137 -6.93 -17.02 31.66
N GLN A 138 -7.83 -16.49 30.83
CA GLN A 138 -9.25 -16.86 30.87
C GLN A 138 -9.65 -17.90 29.81
N GLY A 139 -8.69 -18.55 29.17
CA GLY A 139 -8.96 -19.58 28.17
C GLY A 139 -9.31 -19.05 26.77
N LEU A 140 -9.13 -17.76 26.49
CA LEU A 140 -9.28 -17.19 25.16
C LEU A 140 -7.97 -17.26 24.40
N VAL A 141 -8.06 -17.53 23.09
CA VAL A 141 -6.91 -17.59 22.21
C VAL A 141 -7.06 -16.55 21.11
N TYR A 142 -6.05 -15.71 20.94
CA TYR A 142 -5.99 -14.70 19.88
C TYR A 142 -4.92 -15.08 18.86
N LYS A 143 -5.24 -14.93 17.58
CA LYS A 143 -4.33 -15.19 16.48
C LYS A 143 -3.96 -13.88 15.81
N ILE A 144 -2.69 -13.54 15.76
CA ILE A 144 -2.17 -12.37 15.07
C ILE A 144 -0.98 -12.80 14.20
N LYS A 145 -0.85 -12.26 13.00
CA LYS A 145 0.36 -12.43 12.18
C LYS A 145 1.49 -11.55 12.72
N ALA A 146 2.73 -12.03 12.63
CA ALA A 146 3.91 -11.37 13.21
C ALA A 146 4.12 -9.93 12.69
N HIS A 147 3.75 -9.63 11.42
CA HIS A 147 3.85 -8.27 10.89
C HIS A 147 2.95 -7.25 11.61
N LYS A 148 1.87 -7.68 12.25
CA LYS A 148 0.99 -6.80 13.04
C LYS A 148 1.55 -6.47 14.42
N ILE A 149 2.59 -7.18 14.86
CA ILE A 149 3.30 -6.87 16.10
C ILE A 149 4.12 -5.60 15.91
N PRO A 150 4.12 -4.66 16.86
CA PRO A 150 4.85 -3.40 16.74
C PRO A 150 6.34 -3.62 16.49
N GLU A 151 6.87 -2.90 15.50
CA GLU A 151 8.30 -2.88 15.25
C GLU A 151 9.03 -2.02 16.27
N GLY A 152 10.19 -2.49 16.67
CA GLY A 152 11.05 -1.79 17.61
C GLY A 152 12.52 -2.03 17.32
N THR A 153 13.36 -1.02 17.59
CA THR A 153 14.81 -1.18 17.55
C THR A 153 15.27 -2.18 18.63
N ALA A 154 16.49 -2.74 18.46
CA ALA A 154 17.01 -3.71 19.42
C ALA A 154 16.93 -3.21 20.87
N ALA A 155 17.25 -1.94 21.13
CA ALA A 155 17.25 -1.36 22.48
C ALA A 155 15.90 -0.76 22.93
N SER A 156 14.86 -0.78 22.09
CA SER A 156 13.55 -0.21 22.45
C SER A 156 12.79 -1.14 23.42
N LYS A 157 11.86 -0.54 24.16
CA LYS A 157 11.05 -1.21 25.17
C LYS A 157 9.91 -2.06 24.59
N GLY A 158 9.47 -1.76 23.37
CA GLY A 158 8.25 -2.33 22.80
C GLY A 158 6.97 -1.58 23.19
N LYS A 159 5.83 -2.12 22.79
CA LYS A 159 4.50 -1.58 23.10
C LYS A 159 3.70 -2.62 23.89
N SER A 160 2.75 -2.14 24.67
CA SER A 160 1.87 -3.03 25.43
C SER A 160 1.05 -3.91 24.46
N ILE A 161 0.95 -5.19 24.78
CA ILE A 161 0.18 -6.18 24.01
C ILE A 161 -1.32 -5.85 23.99
N PHE A 162 -1.81 -5.14 25.02
CA PHE A 162 -3.19 -4.67 25.11
C PHE A 162 -3.59 -3.73 23.97
N ASN A 163 -2.63 -3.05 23.34
CA ASN A 163 -2.91 -2.17 22.21
C ASN A 163 -3.21 -2.94 20.91
N ASN A 164 -2.79 -4.18 20.83
CA ASN A 164 -2.87 -5.00 19.63
C ASN A 164 -3.91 -6.12 19.72
N LEU A 165 -4.35 -6.45 20.94
CA LEU A 165 -5.33 -7.47 21.21
C LEU A 165 -6.56 -6.86 21.89
N PRO A 166 -7.78 -7.26 21.54
CA PRO A 166 -9.00 -6.81 22.19
C PRO A 166 -9.18 -7.49 23.57
N LEU A 167 -8.18 -7.31 24.44
CA LEU A 167 -8.19 -7.85 25.79
C LEU A 167 -9.08 -6.97 26.69
N LYS A 168 -9.95 -7.58 27.45
CA LYS A 168 -10.73 -6.88 28.48
C LYS A 168 -9.83 -6.58 29.70
N ASN A 169 -10.16 -5.56 30.47
CA ASN A 169 -9.46 -5.22 31.69
C ASN A 169 -9.36 -6.45 32.60
N HIS A 170 -8.16 -6.69 33.19
CA HIS A 170 -7.80 -7.82 34.01
C HIS A 170 -7.46 -9.15 33.32
N HIS A 171 -7.37 -9.19 31.97
CA HIS A 171 -6.87 -10.37 31.29
C HIS A 171 -5.36 -10.24 31.08
N SER A 172 -4.61 -11.26 31.45
CA SER A 172 -3.19 -11.37 31.11
C SER A 172 -2.95 -12.48 30.09
N ILE A 173 -1.83 -12.43 29.41
CA ILE A 173 -1.40 -13.48 28.51
C ILE A 173 -0.58 -14.49 29.30
N SER A 174 -0.96 -15.75 29.25
CA SER A 174 -0.27 -16.84 29.94
C SER A 174 0.83 -17.46 29.10
N SER A 175 0.61 -17.58 27.78
CA SER A 175 1.58 -18.22 26.87
C SER A 175 1.43 -17.69 25.46
N ILE A 176 2.52 -17.74 24.69
CA ILE A 176 2.55 -17.29 23.31
C ILE A 176 3.27 -18.35 22.48
N MET A 177 2.70 -18.68 21.32
CA MET A 177 3.21 -19.75 20.47
C MET A 177 3.17 -19.36 19.01
N PRO A 178 4.30 -19.39 18.29
CA PRO A 178 4.31 -19.27 16.83
C PRO A 178 3.76 -20.57 16.21
N LEU A 179 3.01 -20.44 15.11
CA LEU A 179 2.53 -21.55 14.31
C LEU A 179 3.29 -21.61 12.98
N PRO A 180 3.32 -22.77 12.30
CA PRO A 180 3.75 -22.85 10.92
C PRO A 180 2.94 -21.92 10.01
N GLU A 181 3.56 -21.38 8.97
CA GLU A 181 2.88 -20.52 7.99
C GLU A 181 1.81 -21.28 7.20
N ASP A 182 2.07 -22.55 6.91
CA ASP A 182 1.15 -23.42 6.18
C ASP A 182 0.04 -23.94 7.12
N GLU A 183 -1.19 -23.53 6.85
CA GLU A 183 -2.36 -23.99 7.62
C GLU A 183 -2.63 -25.49 7.49
N SER A 184 -2.13 -26.14 6.43
CA SER A 184 -2.28 -27.59 6.24
C SER A 184 -1.52 -28.40 7.30
N GLU A 185 -0.41 -27.86 7.81
CA GLU A 185 0.39 -28.47 8.86
C GLU A 185 -0.29 -28.40 10.23
N TRP A 186 -1.20 -27.46 10.45
CA TRP A 186 -1.88 -27.29 11.74
C TRP A 186 -2.71 -28.51 12.14
N LYS A 187 -3.22 -29.26 11.16
CA LYS A 187 -3.96 -30.50 11.43
C LYS A 187 -3.12 -31.59 12.09
N LYS A 188 -1.78 -31.50 11.96
CA LYS A 188 -0.84 -32.45 12.55
C LYS A 188 -0.35 -32.00 13.93
N LEU A 189 -0.65 -30.77 14.33
CA LEU A 189 -0.19 -30.22 15.61
C LEU A 189 -1.18 -30.60 16.73
N MET A 190 -0.61 -31.04 17.84
CA MET A 190 -1.34 -31.27 19.07
C MET A 190 -0.92 -30.22 20.11
N ILE A 191 -1.89 -29.56 20.72
CA ILE A 191 -1.64 -28.61 21.80
C ILE A 191 -2.05 -29.28 23.11
N VAL A 192 -1.10 -29.32 24.05
CA VAL A 192 -1.33 -29.83 25.40
C VAL A 192 -1.42 -28.64 26.34
N PHE A 193 -2.52 -28.55 27.06
CA PHE A 193 -2.71 -27.56 28.13
C PHE A 193 -2.54 -28.24 29.47
N ALA A 194 -1.64 -27.71 30.32
CA ALA A 194 -1.47 -28.11 31.70
C ALA A 194 -1.78 -26.90 32.58
N THR A 195 -2.72 -27.07 33.50
CA THR A 195 -3.10 -26.02 34.44
C THR A 195 -2.46 -26.23 35.82
N SER A 196 -2.38 -25.18 36.63
CA SER A 196 -1.87 -25.24 38.01
C SER A 196 -2.65 -26.20 38.91
N LYS A 197 -3.88 -26.55 38.54
CA LYS A 197 -4.73 -27.52 39.26
C LYS A 197 -4.56 -28.95 38.73
N ALA A 198 -3.47 -29.26 38.04
CA ALA A 198 -3.14 -30.56 37.47
C ALA A 198 -4.18 -31.12 36.46
N VAL A 199 -4.99 -30.28 35.87
CA VAL A 199 -5.91 -30.67 34.78
C VAL A 199 -5.17 -30.49 33.47
N SER A 200 -5.08 -31.56 32.68
CA SER A 200 -4.50 -31.54 31.32
C SER A 200 -5.57 -31.77 30.27
N TYR A 201 -5.49 -31.02 29.20
CA TYR A 201 -6.35 -31.15 28.03
C TYR A 201 -5.47 -31.32 26.80
N THR A 202 -5.84 -32.25 25.91
CA THR A 202 -5.23 -32.39 24.59
C THR A 202 -6.26 -32.07 23.53
N HIS A 203 -5.97 -31.12 22.68
CA HIS A 203 -6.79 -30.84 21.51
C HIS A 203 -6.08 -31.32 20.25
N LEU A 204 -6.75 -32.17 19.49
CA LEU A 204 -6.25 -32.72 18.24
C LEU A 204 -6.35 -31.75 17.06
N THR A 205 -7.18 -30.70 17.19
CA THR A 205 -7.38 -29.70 16.12
C THR A 205 -7.53 -28.31 16.72
N LEU A 206 -6.80 -27.36 16.14
CA LEU A 206 -7.07 -25.93 16.40
C LEU A 206 -8.45 -25.58 15.84
N PRO A 207 -9.30 -24.87 16.60
CA PRO A 207 -10.60 -24.45 16.09
C PRO A 207 -10.41 -23.55 14.89
N THR A 208 -10.87 -24.00 13.71
CA THR A 208 -10.82 -23.26 12.44
C THR A 208 -11.86 -22.13 12.35
N LYS A 209 -12.70 -21.96 13.37
CA LYS A 209 -13.64 -20.84 13.43
C LYS A 209 -12.89 -19.52 13.67
N ARG A 210 -12.98 -18.62 12.69
CA ARG A 210 -12.65 -17.21 12.84
C ARG A 210 -13.35 -16.69 14.10
N ILE A 211 -12.57 -16.35 15.10
CA ILE A 211 -12.99 -15.43 16.14
C ILE A 211 -12.50 -14.06 15.66
N VAL A 212 -13.49 -13.21 15.45
CA VAL A 212 -13.38 -11.82 14.91
C VAL A 212 -12.37 -11.01 15.67
#